data_994cfd7a156e7c996d9ba56902cd6b14
#
_entry.id   994cfd7a156e7c996d9ba56902cd6b14
#
_cell.length_a   1.000
_cell.length_b   1.000
_cell.length_c   1.000
_cell.angle_alpha   90.00
_cell.angle_beta   90.00
_cell.angle_gamma   90.00
#
_symmetry.space_group_name_H-M   'P 1'
#
loop_
_entity.id
_entity.type
_entity.pdbx_description
1 polymer ?
#
loop_
_entity_poly.entity_id
_entity_poly.type
_entity_poly.pdbx_seq_one_letter_code
_entity_poly.pdbx_strand_id
1 'polypeptide(L)'
;MVKIRKDLVSSSVIKNASYGYGNPKSHIVIHETANQKPGADAAAHARLQKGGNSRAASWHYTVDDKEIVQSFPDDVKCWHSGSAYNSKSIGIEICVNSDGRIRV
;
A
#
# COMPACT_ATOMS: atom_id res chain seq x y z
N MET A 1 17.05 -13.39 0.03
CA MET A 1 16.69 -11.95 -0.03
C MET A 1 15.31 -11.80 -0.64
N VAL A 2 14.45 -11.04 0.01
CA VAL A 2 13.12 -10.78 -0.50
C VAL A 2 13.21 -9.70 -1.59
N LYS A 3 12.60 -9.97 -2.74
CA LYS A 3 12.56 -9.02 -3.83
C LYS A 3 11.29 -8.17 -3.74
N ILE A 4 11.42 -6.90 -4.07
CA ILE A 4 10.27 -6.02 -4.21
C ILE A 4 9.87 -6.01 -5.68
N ARG A 5 8.64 -6.42 -5.96
CA ARG A 5 8.08 -6.35 -7.31
C ARG A 5 7.40 -5.00 -7.49
N LYS A 6 7.85 -4.23 -8.46
CA LYS A 6 7.22 -2.96 -8.77
C LYS A 6 6.03 -3.19 -9.70
N ASP A 7 4.88 -2.75 -9.29
CA ASP A 7 3.65 -2.78 -10.08
C ASP A 7 2.92 -1.45 -9.88
N LEU A 8 3.57 -0.39 -10.34
CA LEU A 8 3.17 0.98 -10.02
C LEU A 8 1.86 1.36 -10.69
N VAL A 9 1.03 2.11 -9.96
CA VAL A 9 -0.21 2.67 -10.47
C VAL A 9 0.08 3.75 -11.53
N SER A 10 -0.92 4.09 -12.33
CA SER A 10 -0.81 5.13 -13.35
C SER A 10 -0.72 6.52 -12.72
N SER A 11 -0.26 7.50 -13.49
CA SER A 11 -0.22 8.89 -13.04
C SER A 11 -1.62 9.42 -12.72
N SER A 12 -2.64 8.94 -13.41
CA SER A 12 -4.03 9.28 -13.13
C SER A 12 -4.45 8.82 -11.73
N VAL A 13 -4.06 7.60 -11.33
CA VAL A 13 -4.35 7.10 -9.99
C VAL A 13 -3.58 7.90 -8.93
N ILE A 14 -2.32 8.23 -9.19
CA ILE A 14 -1.55 9.09 -8.27
C ILE A 14 -2.27 10.42 -8.04
N LYS A 15 -2.74 11.04 -9.10
CA LYS A 15 -3.45 12.32 -9.01
C LYS A 15 -4.74 12.22 -8.19
N ASN A 16 -5.48 11.13 -8.35
CA ASN A 16 -6.83 10.98 -7.78
C ASN A 16 -6.87 10.26 -6.43
N ALA A 17 -5.79 9.57 -6.04
CA ALA A 17 -5.74 8.75 -4.83
C ALA A 17 -4.58 9.09 -3.91
N SER A 18 -3.99 10.26 -4.05
CA SER A 18 -2.89 10.72 -3.20
C SER A 18 -2.85 12.25 -3.15
N TYR A 19 -1.96 12.79 -2.31
CA TYR A 19 -1.65 14.22 -2.30
C TYR A 19 -0.54 14.58 -3.31
N GLY A 20 -0.11 13.65 -4.15
CA GLY A 20 0.96 13.88 -5.11
C GLY A 20 2.35 13.64 -4.54
N TYR A 21 3.34 14.20 -5.19
CA TYR A 21 4.76 13.99 -4.88
C TYR A 21 5.27 14.91 -3.78
N GLY A 22 6.53 14.72 -3.39
CA GLY A 22 7.20 15.56 -2.42
C GLY A 22 7.20 14.98 -1.00
N ASN A 23 7.08 13.66 -0.88
CA ASN A 23 7.10 12.98 0.42
C ASN A 23 8.51 12.98 1.01
N PRO A 24 8.75 13.63 2.16
CA PRO A 24 10.08 13.62 2.78
C PRO A 24 10.46 12.26 3.37
N LYS A 25 9.51 11.33 3.50
CA LYS A 25 9.76 9.95 3.94
C LYS A 25 10.41 9.88 5.32
N SER A 26 9.94 10.72 6.25
CA SER A 26 10.53 10.80 7.59
C SER A 26 9.99 9.71 8.53
N HIS A 27 8.91 9.05 8.17
CA HIS A 27 8.24 8.02 9.00
C HIS A 27 7.89 6.80 8.15
N ILE A 28 7.83 5.64 8.79
CA ILE A 28 7.26 4.43 8.23
C ILE A 28 6.05 4.08 9.09
N VAL A 29 4.89 3.87 8.44
CA VAL A 29 3.66 3.48 9.12
C VAL A 29 3.25 2.11 8.62
N ILE A 30 3.10 1.17 9.54
CA ILE A 30 2.75 -0.21 9.24
C ILE A 30 1.31 -0.45 9.65
N HIS A 31 0.52 -0.95 8.71
CA HIS A 31 -0.86 -1.36 8.91
C HIS A 31 -1.00 -2.85 8.59
N GLU A 32 -2.06 -3.48 9.07
CA GLU A 32 -2.50 -4.76 8.53
C GLU A 32 -3.74 -4.53 7.66
N THR A 33 -3.92 -5.38 6.66
CA THR A 33 -5.05 -5.23 5.72
C THR A 33 -6.40 -5.53 6.37
N ALA A 34 -6.40 -6.32 7.44
CA ALA A 34 -7.60 -6.85 8.10
C ALA A 34 -8.56 -7.57 7.13
N ASN A 35 -8.06 -7.97 5.96
CA ASN A 35 -8.86 -8.62 4.92
C ASN A 35 -8.63 -10.13 4.97
N GLN A 36 -9.58 -10.84 5.58
CA GLN A 36 -9.51 -12.28 5.80
C GLN A 36 -10.08 -13.11 4.64
N LYS A 37 -10.48 -12.47 3.54
CA LYS A 37 -11.06 -13.18 2.40
C LYS A 37 -10.02 -14.06 1.72
N PRO A 38 -10.42 -15.26 1.23
CA PRO A 38 -9.50 -16.09 0.46
C PRO A 38 -8.93 -15.32 -0.73
N GLY A 39 -7.63 -15.47 -0.97
CA GLY A 39 -6.95 -14.79 -2.06
C GLY A 39 -6.65 -13.31 -1.84
N ALA A 40 -6.88 -12.77 -0.65
CA ALA A 40 -6.59 -11.38 -0.32
C ALA A 40 -5.09 -11.20 0.00
N ASP A 41 -4.25 -11.44 -0.99
CA ASP A 41 -2.79 -11.36 -0.89
C ASP A 41 -2.26 -10.01 -1.42
N ALA A 42 -0.94 -9.87 -1.47
CA ALA A 42 -0.31 -8.64 -1.93
C ALA A 42 -0.67 -8.31 -3.38
N ALA A 43 -0.72 -9.31 -4.25
CA ALA A 43 -1.11 -9.11 -5.65
C ALA A 43 -2.54 -8.61 -5.78
N ALA A 44 -3.47 -9.16 -4.97
CA ALA A 44 -4.87 -8.73 -4.98
C ALA A 44 -5.01 -7.26 -4.54
N HIS A 45 -4.29 -6.87 -3.49
CA HIS A 45 -4.31 -5.49 -3.02
C HIS A 45 -3.65 -4.54 -4.02
N ALA A 46 -2.60 -4.99 -4.72
CA ALA A 46 -1.98 -4.19 -5.77
C ALA A 46 -2.96 -3.93 -6.92
N ARG A 47 -3.73 -4.94 -7.32
CA ARG A 47 -4.78 -4.76 -8.35
C ARG A 47 -5.85 -3.78 -7.90
N LEU A 48 -6.24 -3.83 -6.64
CA LEU A 48 -7.21 -2.88 -6.07
C LEU A 48 -6.69 -1.45 -6.19
N GLN A 49 -5.44 -1.22 -5.86
CA GLN A 49 -4.85 0.11 -5.95
C GLN A 49 -4.72 0.60 -7.40
N LYS A 50 -4.41 -0.29 -8.34
CA LYS A 50 -4.35 0.07 -9.77
C LYS A 50 -5.70 0.53 -10.29
N GLY A 51 -6.79 0.04 -9.73
CA GLY A 51 -8.15 0.47 -10.07
C GLY A 51 -8.58 1.76 -9.39
N GLY A 52 -7.72 2.38 -8.57
CA GLY A 52 -8.02 3.64 -7.89
C GLY A 52 -8.67 3.52 -6.52
N ASN A 53 -8.80 2.34 -5.98
CA ASN A 53 -9.34 2.02 -4.66
C ASN A 53 -10.49 2.93 -4.20
N SER A 54 -11.73 2.47 -4.37
CA SER A 54 -12.95 3.24 -4.08
C SER A 54 -13.08 3.70 -2.62
N ARG A 55 -12.24 3.17 -1.71
CA ARG A 55 -12.28 3.57 -0.29
C ARG A 55 -11.48 4.85 -0.01
N ALA A 56 -10.96 5.51 -1.03
CA ALA A 56 -10.13 6.70 -0.89
C ALA A 56 -8.93 6.46 0.03
N ALA A 57 -8.27 5.33 -0.15
CA ALA A 57 -7.07 4.97 0.59
C ALA A 57 -5.97 4.54 -0.40
N SER A 58 -4.73 4.77 -0.05
CA SER A 58 -3.58 4.34 -0.83
C SER A 58 -2.38 4.13 0.07
N TRP A 59 -1.45 3.28 -0.36
CA TRP A 59 -0.24 2.98 0.39
C TRP A 59 0.84 2.51 -0.58
N HIS A 60 2.09 2.52 -0.12
CA HIS A 60 3.23 2.28 -0.99
C HIS A 60 3.50 0.80 -1.25
N TYR A 61 3.48 -0.02 -0.19
CA TYR A 61 3.87 -1.43 -0.26
C TYR A 61 2.83 -2.33 0.36
N THR A 62 2.60 -3.47 -0.27
CA THR A 62 1.79 -4.55 0.31
C THR A 62 2.66 -5.78 0.44
N VAL A 63 2.64 -6.42 1.61
CA VAL A 63 3.51 -7.54 1.96
C VAL A 63 2.66 -8.75 2.32
N ASP A 64 2.99 -9.91 1.78
CA ASP A 64 2.44 -11.19 2.21
C ASP A 64 3.58 -12.18 2.44
N ASP A 65 3.27 -13.47 2.61
CA ASP A 65 4.25 -14.51 2.87
C ASP A 65 5.10 -14.90 1.64
N LYS A 66 4.79 -14.35 0.47
CA LYS A 66 5.45 -14.71 -0.79
C LYS A 66 6.16 -13.55 -1.44
N GLU A 67 5.63 -12.33 -1.33
CA GLU A 67 6.18 -11.19 -2.07
C GLU A 67 5.88 -9.85 -1.39
N ILE A 68 6.63 -8.86 -1.83
CA ILE A 68 6.37 -7.45 -1.54
C ILE A 68 6.06 -6.78 -2.88
N VAL A 69 4.92 -6.09 -2.96
CA VAL A 69 4.53 -5.35 -4.17
C VAL A 69 4.53 -3.87 -3.88
N GLN A 70 5.26 -3.11 -4.68
CA GLN A 70 5.25 -1.65 -4.60
C GLN A 70 4.20 -1.11 -5.57
N SER A 71 3.24 -0.36 -5.06
CA SER A 71 2.14 0.21 -5.84
C SER A 71 2.34 1.70 -6.14
N PHE A 72 3.01 2.44 -5.27
CA PHE A 72 3.28 3.85 -5.45
C PHE A 72 4.76 4.14 -5.29
N PRO A 73 5.31 5.10 -6.05
CA PRO A 73 6.67 5.60 -5.79
C PRO A 73 6.78 6.12 -4.35
N ASP A 74 7.95 5.94 -3.74
CA ASP A 74 8.19 6.37 -2.36
C ASP A 74 7.95 7.88 -2.17
N ASP A 75 8.15 8.65 -3.21
CA ASP A 75 8.02 10.10 -3.19
C ASP A 75 6.57 10.59 -3.18
N VAL A 76 5.60 9.70 -3.32
CA VAL A 76 4.18 10.02 -3.31
C VAL A 76 3.65 10.06 -1.89
N LYS A 77 2.79 11.02 -1.60
CA LYS A 77 2.11 11.17 -0.30
C LYS A 77 0.80 10.39 -0.36
N CYS A 78 0.81 9.13 0.06
CA CYS A 78 -0.35 8.26 0.01
C CYS A 78 -1.32 8.50 1.16
N TRP A 79 -2.57 8.08 0.97
CA TRP A 79 -3.65 8.24 1.95
C TRP A 79 -3.82 6.97 2.79
N HIS A 80 -3.07 6.81 3.87
CA HIS A 80 -3.15 5.58 4.69
C HIS A 80 -3.19 5.83 6.19
N SER A 81 -2.92 7.02 6.68
CA SER A 81 -2.64 7.24 8.10
C SER A 81 -3.09 8.60 8.63
N GLY A 82 -4.08 9.22 7.97
CA GLY A 82 -4.51 10.57 8.30
C GLY A 82 -3.58 11.64 7.74
N SER A 83 -4.08 12.87 7.64
CA SER A 83 -3.37 13.93 6.91
C SER A 83 -1.99 14.26 7.46
N ALA A 84 -1.80 14.17 8.78
CA ALA A 84 -0.52 14.51 9.41
C ALA A 84 0.61 13.59 8.97
N TYR A 85 0.34 12.26 8.87
CA TYR A 85 1.36 11.28 8.51
C TYR A 85 1.36 10.93 7.03
N ASN A 86 0.23 11.10 6.32
CA ASN A 86 0.16 10.87 4.88
C ASN A 86 1.22 11.70 4.13
N SER A 87 1.47 12.92 4.60
CA SER A 87 2.38 13.86 3.92
C SER A 87 3.86 13.54 4.11
N LYS A 88 4.23 12.62 4.99
CA LYS A 88 5.63 12.42 5.38
C LYS A 88 6.01 10.98 5.68
N SER A 89 5.25 10.01 5.23
CA SER A 89 5.50 8.61 5.58
C SER A 89 5.47 7.67 4.37
N ILE A 90 6.09 6.51 4.58
CA ILE A 90 5.91 5.34 3.71
C ILE A 90 4.86 4.45 4.38
N GLY A 91 3.82 4.09 3.65
CA GLY A 91 2.77 3.20 4.14
C GLY A 91 3.01 1.76 3.69
N ILE A 92 2.99 0.84 4.64
CA ILE A 92 3.16 -0.59 4.38
C ILE A 92 1.95 -1.32 4.96
N GLU A 93 1.25 -2.08 4.10
CA GLU A 93 0.13 -2.92 4.49
C GLU A 93 0.61 -4.37 4.53
N ILE A 94 0.41 -5.05 5.65
CA ILE A 94 0.76 -6.46 5.80
C ILE A 94 -0.52 -7.28 5.70
N CYS A 95 -0.54 -8.25 4.79
CA CYS A 95 -1.68 -9.13 4.58
C CYS A 95 -1.86 -10.08 5.76
N VAL A 96 -3.12 -10.46 6.01
CA VAL A 96 -3.47 -11.39 7.07
C VAL A 96 -4.02 -12.68 6.47
N ASN A 97 -3.95 -13.76 7.24
CA ASN A 97 -4.56 -15.04 6.91
C ASN A 97 -6.07 -15.00 7.17
N SER A 98 -6.76 -16.07 6.82
CA SER A 98 -8.21 -16.17 7.04
C SER A 98 -8.60 -16.11 8.52
N ASP A 99 -7.67 -16.40 9.43
CA ASP A 99 -7.87 -16.28 10.88
C ASP A 99 -7.51 -14.88 11.43
N GLY A 100 -7.14 -13.95 10.56
CA GLY A 100 -6.74 -12.59 10.93
C GLY A 100 -5.29 -12.45 11.37
N ARG A 101 -4.50 -13.52 11.33
CA ARG A 101 -3.08 -13.47 11.71
C ARG A 101 -2.23 -13.00 10.54
N ILE A 102 -1.14 -12.30 10.85
CA ILE A 102 -0.23 -11.76 9.85
C ILE A 102 0.42 -12.90 9.06
N ARG A 103 0.50 -12.70 7.74
CA ARG A 103 1.23 -13.58 6.83
C ARG A 103 2.69 -13.16 6.79
N VAL A 104 3.54 -13.97 7.32
CA VAL A 104 4.99 -13.75 7.24
C VAL A 104 5.73 -15.02 6.85
#